data_34da1c6e78b058bc0f6ae0b42badf413
#
_entry.id   34da1c6e78b058bc0f6ae0b42badf413
#
_cell.length_a   1.000
_cell.length_b   1.000
_cell.length_c   1.000
_cell.angle_alpha   90.00
_cell.angle_beta   90.00
_cell.angle_gamma   90.00
#
_symmetry.space_group_name_H-M   'P 1'
#
loop_
_entity.id
_entity.type
_entity.pdbx_description
1 polymer ?
#
loop_
_entity_poly.entity_id
_entity_poly.type
_entity_poly.pdbx_seq_one_letter_code
_entity_poly.pdbx_strand_id
1 'polypeptide(L)'
;TDKKKYCLIHGKEINHSKGSSLNKRVIKVLNNVEKVIANSEYTKNLAIDNGVNKNKVIVINPGVDPAQELNKKSLEKVESLLKTKSPRLITVSRFDKRKNHEKIVMALRNLKQIYPDIVYICIGYGDEEENIKELVKELDLSSQVMFFKDISVDLKNSLLAKSNIFVMPSIIHKTSVEGFGIAYVEAAQYCI
;
A
#
# COMPACT_ATOMS: atom_id res chain seq x y z
N THR A 1 -29.77 3.21 28.64
CA THR A 1 -29.59 4.02 27.39
C THR A 1 -28.94 3.12 26.36
N ASP A 2 -29.74 2.71 25.35
CA ASP A 2 -29.23 1.95 24.20
C ASP A 2 -28.25 2.79 23.40
N LYS A 3 -26.96 2.56 23.64
CA LYS A 3 -25.91 3.21 22.86
C LYS A 3 -25.86 2.58 21.47
N LYS A 4 -25.99 3.38 20.43
CA LYS A 4 -25.78 2.95 19.05
C LYS A 4 -24.32 2.48 18.87
N LYS A 5 -24.13 1.31 18.27
CA LYS A 5 -22.83 0.72 18.02
C LYS A 5 -22.52 0.78 16.53
N TYR A 6 -21.32 1.20 16.19
CA TYR A 6 -20.79 1.24 14.83
C TYR A 6 -19.52 0.39 14.76
N CYS A 7 -19.26 -0.23 13.62
CA CYS A 7 -18.07 -1.04 13.42
C CYS A 7 -17.38 -0.61 12.13
N LEU A 8 -16.07 -0.31 12.21
CA LEU A 8 -15.23 -0.04 11.04
C LEU A 8 -14.61 -1.34 10.59
N ILE A 9 -14.54 -1.52 9.25
CA ILE A 9 -13.90 -2.67 8.62
C ILE A 9 -12.95 -2.21 7.51
N HIS A 10 -11.79 -2.89 7.43
CA HIS A 10 -10.71 -2.55 6.49
C HIS A 10 -10.38 -3.70 5.53
N GLY A 11 -11.09 -4.83 5.63
CA GLY A 11 -10.94 -5.99 4.75
C GLY A 11 -10.39 -7.24 5.43
N LYS A 12 -9.24 -7.17 6.11
CA LYS A 12 -8.61 -8.33 6.77
C LYS A 12 -9.53 -8.99 7.80
N GLU A 13 -10.29 -8.21 8.56
CA GLU A 13 -11.19 -8.66 9.64
C GLU A 13 -12.34 -9.54 9.14
N ILE A 14 -12.70 -9.40 7.88
CA ILE A 14 -13.83 -10.13 7.27
C ILE A 14 -13.38 -11.15 6.22
N ASN A 15 -12.12 -11.09 5.76
CA ASN A 15 -11.59 -12.01 4.76
C ASN A 15 -11.12 -13.34 5.36
N HIS A 16 -12.02 -14.03 6.05
CA HIS A 16 -11.79 -15.36 6.61
C HIS A 16 -12.44 -16.44 5.77
N SER A 17 -11.94 -17.66 5.89
CA SER A 17 -12.54 -18.83 5.21
C SER A 17 -14.04 -18.91 5.52
N LYS A 18 -14.84 -18.85 4.46
CA LYS A 18 -16.30 -18.81 4.54
C LYS A 18 -16.83 -20.02 5.34
N GLY A 19 -17.68 -19.76 6.30
CA GLY A 19 -18.25 -20.80 7.16
C GLY A 19 -17.38 -21.24 8.35
N SER A 20 -16.14 -20.75 8.48
CA SER A 20 -15.29 -21.00 9.65
C SER A 20 -15.92 -20.40 10.93
N SER A 21 -15.52 -20.90 12.10
CA SER A 21 -16.00 -20.39 13.38
C SER A 21 -15.74 -18.89 13.55
N LEU A 22 -14.58 -18.42 13.09
CA LEU A 22 -14.21 -17.00 13.14
C LEU A 22 -15.08 -16.18 12.18
N ASN A 23 -15.27 -16.64 10.93
CA ASN A 23 -16.15 -16.00 9.96
C ASN A 23 -17.57 -15.84 10.54
N LYS A 24 -18.18 -16.92 11.06
CA LYS A 24 -19.51 -16.88 11.67
C LYS A 24 -19.60 -15.88 12.82
N ARG A 25 -18.58 -15.83 13.68
CA ARG A 25 -18.54 -14.89 14.83
C ARG A 25 -18.47 -13.45 14.36
N VAL A 26 -17.59 -13.15 13.39
CA VAL A 26 -17.45 -11.80 12.82
C VAL A 26 -18.75 -11.34 12.17
N ILE A 27 -19.36 -12.18 11.33
CA ILE A 27 -20.65 -11.87 10.67
C ILE A 27 -21.75 -11.61 11.70
N LYS A 28 -21.83 -12.43 12.76
CA LYS A 28 -22.79 -12.23 13.84
C LYS A 28 -22.61 -10.86 14.51
N VAL A 29 -21.37 -10.47 14.81
CA VAL A 29 -21.06 -9.16 15.42
C VAL A 29 -21.47 -8.03 14.48
N LEU A 30 -21.06 -8.10 13.20
CA LEU A 30 -21.34 -7.06 12.21
C LEU A 30 -22.84 -6.91 11.92
N ASN A 31 -23.61 -7.98 11.97
CA ASN A 31 -25.06 -7.91 11.82
C ASN A 31 -25.81 -7.40 13.08
N ASN A 32 -25.15 -7.33 14.23
CA ASN A 32 -25.73 -6.82 15.48
C ASN A 32 -25.42 -5.35 15.78
N VAL A 33 -24.58 -4.68 14.94
CA VAL A 33 -24.33 -3.23 15.08
C VAL A 33 -25.35 -2.40 14.30
N GLU A 34 -25.44 -1.12 14.59
CA GLU A 34 -26.33 -0.17 13.88
C GLU A 34 -25.89 0.00 12.42
N LYS A 35 -24.61 0.33 12.19
CA LYS A 35 -24.00 0.39 10.88
C LYS A 35 -22.59 -0.20 10.90
N VAL A 36 -22.21 -0.78 9.76
CA VAL A 36 -20.86 -1.22 9.44
C VAL A 36 -20.28 -0.21 8.44
N ILE A 37 -19.16 0.39 8.78
CA ILE A 37 -18.48 1.38 7.97
C ILE A 37 -17.32 0.68 7.25
N ALA A 38 -17.43 0.50 5.95
CA ALA A 38 -16.39 -0.04 5.10
C ALA A 38 -15.51 1.08 4.54
N ASN A 39 -14.20 0.86 4.49
CA ASN A 39 -13.24 1.84 3.97
C ASN A 39 -13.23 1.96 2.44
N SER A 40 -13.94 1.06 1.72
CA SER A 40 -14.04 1.07 0.25
C SER A 40 -15.24 0.25 -0.22
N GLU A 41 -15.64 0.42 -1.49
CA GLU A 41 -16.63 -0.45 -2.14
C GLU A 41 -16.15 -1.90 -2.18
N TYR A 42 -14.85 -2.15 -2.38
CA TYR A 42 -14.27 -3.49 -2.31
C TYR A 42 -14.53 -4.14 -0.93
N THR A 43 -14.21 -3.44 0.15
CA THR A 43 -14.41 -3.94 1.52
C THR A 43 -15.90 -4.13 1.85
N LYS A 44 -16.78 -3.25 1.36
CA LYS A 44 -18.23 -3.40 1.48
C LYS A 44 -18.72 -4.68 0.77
N ASN A 45 -18.31 -4.87 -0.49
CA ASN A 45 -18.71 -6.06 -1.25
C ASN A 45 -18.19 -7.34 -0.57
N LEU A 46 -16.94 -7.34 -0.11
CA LEU A 46 -16.38 -8.45 0.66
C LEU A 46 -17.19 -8.77 1.91
N ALA A 47 -17.70 -7.76 2.63
CA ALA A 47 -18.55 -7.95 3.80
C ALA A 47 -19.91 -8.58 3.42
N ILE A 48 -20.56 -8.06 2.36
CA ILE A 48 -21.85 -8.55 1.87
C ILE A 48 -21.71 -10.00 1.38
N ASP A 49 -20.68 -10.32 0.63
CA ASP A 49 -20.38 -11.66 0.11
C ASP A 49 -20.14 -12.69 1.23
N ASN A 50 -19.65 -12.20 2.37
CA ASN A 50 -19.49 -13.00 3.58
C ASN A 50 -20.77 -13.13 4.44
N GLY A 51 -21.86 -12.42 4.10
CA GLY A 51 -23.17 -12.54 4.76
C GLY A 51 -23.53 -11.41 5.72
N VAL A 52 -22.84 -10.27 5.63
CA VAL A 52 -23.26 -9.05 6.32
C VAL A 52 -24.45 -8.41 5.58
N ASN A 53 -25.48 -8.01 6.33
CA ASN A 53 -26.67 -7.38 5.76
C ASN A 53 -26.29 -6.08 5.01
N LYS A 54 -26.55 -6.04 3.70
CA LYS A 54 -26.24 -4.92 2.81
C LYS A 54 -26.80 -3.56 3.29
N ASN A 55 -27.97 -3.58 3.95
CA ASN A 55 -28.62 -2.35 4.44
C ASN A 55 -27.89 -1.72 5.64
N LYS A 56 -26.99 -2.48 6.25
CA LYS A 56 -26.16 -2.02 7.38
C LYS A 56 -24.80 -1.49 6.94
N VAL A 57 -24.31 -1.84 5.74
CA VAL A 57 -22.97 -1.48 5.28
C VAL A 57 -23.02 -0.16 4.50
N ILE A 58 -22.27 0.80 4.97
CA ILE A 58 -22.01 2.07 4.27
C ILE A 58 -20.52 2.21 3.95
N VAL A 59 -20.18 2.97 2.91
CA VAL A 59 -18.80 3.27 2.57
C VAL A 59 -18.45 4.67 3.04
N ILE A 60 -17.36 4.77 3.79
CA ILE A 60 -16.70 6.04 4.11
C ILE A 60 -15.21 5.83 3.83
N ASN A 61 -14.73 6.41 2.73
CA ASN A 61 -13.34 6.31 2.37
C ASN A 61 -12.45 7.06 3.38
N PRO A 62 -11.25 6.51 3.72
CA PRO A 62 -10.28 7.24 4.52
C PRO A 62 -9.84 8.51 3.81
N GLY A 63 -9.68 9.59 4.56
CA GLY A 63 -8.99 10.77 4.10
C GLY A 63 -7.47 10.59 4.18
N VAL A 64 -6.75 11.45 3.48
CA VAL A 64 -5.32 11.68 3.64
C VAL A 64 -5.10 13.17 3.94
N ASP A 65 -4.02 13.48 4.64
CA ASP A 65 -3.64 14.86 4.85
C ASP A 65 -3.33 15.52 3.50
N PRO A 66 -3.67 16.80 3.31
CA PRO A 66 -3.30 17.53 2.10
C PRO A 66 -1.80 17.48 1.83
N ALA A 67 -1.40 17.51 0.57
CA ALA A 67 -0.01 17.60 0.21
C ALA A 67 0.62 18.81 0.89
N GLN A 68 1.73 18.57 1.59
CA GLN A 68 2.47 19.63 2.26
C GLN A 68 3.41 20.32 1.27
N GLU A 69 3.73 21.57 1.54
CA GLU A 69 4.78 22.28 0.81
C GLU A 69 6.12 21.52 0.93
N LEU A 70 6.81 21.36 -0.20
CA LEU A 70 8.04 20.56 -0.22
C LEU A 70 9.19 21.32 0.44
N ASN A 71 9.86 20.67 1.36
CA ASN A 71 11.04 21.20 2.01
C ASN A 71 12.19 21.34 1.01
N LYS A 72 12.71 22.56 0.83
CA LYS A 72 13.74 22.88 -0.16
C LYS A 72 15.00 22.02 -0.02
N LYS A 73 15.51 21.83 1.20
CA LYS A 73 16.72 21.01 1.46
C LYS A 73 16.49 19.53 1.09
N SER A 74 15.32 18.99 1.42
CA SER A 74 14.96 17.61 1.08
C SER A 74 14.81 17.45 -0.42
N LEU A 75 14.25 18.44 -1.09
CA LEU A 75 14.08 18.44 -2.54
C LEU A 75 15.43 18.46 -3.26
N GLU A 76 16.33 19.37 -2.90
CA GLU A 76 17.70 19.45 -3.44
C GLU A 76 18.48 18.15 -3.23
N LYS A 77 18.36 17.54 -2.04
CA LYS A 77 18.95 16.23 -1.74
C LYS A 77 18.45 15.15 -2.69
N VAL A 78 17.13 15.06 -2.90
CA VAL A 78 16.52 14.08 -3.78
C VAL A 78 16.88 14.33 -5.25
N GLU A 79 16.90 15.56 -5.70
CA GLU A 79 17.34 15.93 -7.06
C GLU A 79 18.77 15.50 -7.32
N SER A 80 19.67 15.74 -6.38
CA SER A 80 21.06 15.28 -6.48
C SER A 80 21.15 13.76 -6.52
N LEU A 81 20.41 13.07 -5.65
CA LEU A 81 20.39 11.59 -5.56
C LEU A 81 19.88 10.95 -6.84
N LEU A 82 18.86 11.54 -7.47
CA LEU A 82 18.16 10.98 -8.63
C LEU A 82 18.55 11.64 -9.95
N LYS A 83 19.61 12.43 -9.97
CA LYS A 83 20.01 13.28 -11.14
C LYS A 83 20.07 12.51 -12.45
N THR A 84 20.64 11.32 -12.45
CA THR A 84 20.81 10.47 -13.64
C THR A 84 19.79 9.35 -13.75
N LYS A 85 18.86 9.24 -12.80
CA LYS A 85 17.91 8.11 -12.73
C LYS A 85 16.61 8.44 -13.44
N SER A 86 16.21 7.59 -14.41
CA SER A 86 14.94 7.69 -15.13
C SER A 86 14.63 6.37 -15.87
N PRO A 87 13.38 5.88 -15.89
CA PRO A 87 12.26 6.34 -15.06
C PRO A 87 12.44 5.97 -13.58
N ARG A 88 11.70 6.68 -12.73
CA ARG A 88 11.75 6.53 -11.27
C ARG A 88 10.45 5.93 -10.77
N LEU A 89 10.51 4.68 -10.33
CA LEU A 89 9.39 3.98 -9.70
C LEU A 89 9.50 4.10 -8.19
N ILE A 90 8.38 4.23 -7.50
CA ILE A 90 8.35 4.32 -6.04
C ILE A 90 7.24 3.50 -5.43
N THR A 91 7.53 2.86 -4.28
CA THR A 91 6.55 2.25 -3.39
C THR A 91 6.76 2.77 -1.97
N VAL A 92 5.67 3.14 -1.32
CA VAL A 92 5.64 3.48 0.12
C VAL A 92 4.75 2.47 0.81
N SER A 93 5.33 1.48 1.47
CA SER A 93 4.57 0.42 2.14
C SER A 93 5.42 -0.42 3.07
N ARG A 94 4.77 -1.24 3.89
CA ARG A 94 5.47 -2.33 4.58
C ARG A 94 5.99 -3.36 3.59
N PHE A 95 7.13 -3.97 3.89
CA PHE A 95 7.65 -5.12 3.16
C PHE A 95 6.94 -6.40 3.65
N ASP A 96 5.75 -6.63 3.17
CA ASP A 96 5.00 -7.88 3.38
C ASP A 96 4.62 -8.51 2.03
N LYS A 97 4.36 -9.83 2.02
CA LYS A 97 4.08 -10.60 0.79
C LYS A 97 2.91 -10.02 -0.02
N ARG A 98 1.93 -9.44 0.66
CA ARG A 98 0.77 -8.83 0.01
C ARG A 98 1.15 -7.64 -0.86
N LYS A 99 2.17 -6.85 -0.48
CA LYS A 99 2.61 -5.67 -1.24
C LYS A 99 3.38 -6.02 -2.51
N ASN A 100 3.87 -7.26 -2.60
CA ASN A 100 4.38 -7.87 -3.81
C ASN A 100 5.58 -7.13 -4.45
N HIS A 101 6.47 -6.62 -3.61
CA HIS A 101 7.72 -5.98 -4.05
C HIS A 101 8.56 -6.91 -4.94
N GLU A 102 8.51 -8.22 -4.70
CA GLU A 102 9.18 -9.25 -5.49
C GLU A 102 8.86 -9.11 -6.99
N LYS A 103 7.57 -8.95 -7.35
CA LYS A 103 7.17 -8.83 -8.75
C LYS A 103 7.67 -7.54 -9.40
N ILE A 104 7.82 -6.46 -8.64
CA ILE A 104 8.41 -5.22 -9.15
C ILE A 104 9.90 -5.44 -9.44
N VAL A 105 10.64 -6.07 -8.51
CA VAL A 105 12.06 -6.39 -8.69
C VAL A 105 12.28 -7.33 -9.88
N MET A 106 11.43 -8.36 -10.02
CA MET A 106 11.47 -9.24 -11.20
C MET A 106 11.22 -8.49 -12.51
N ALA A 107 10.28 -7.55 -12.54
CA ALA A 107 10.01 -6.73 -13.72
C ALA A 107 11.20 -5.80 -14.05
N LEU A 108 11.90 -5.27 -13.05
CA LEU A 108 13.08 -4.41 -13.25
C LEU A 108 14.19 -5.10 -14.05
N ARG A 109 14.34 -6.43 -13.92
CA ARG A 109 15.32 -7.19 -14.70
C ARG A 109 15.16 -6.98 -16.20
N ASN A 110 13.92 -6.98 -16.68
CA ASN A 110 13.62 -6.76 -18.09
C ASN A 110 13.62 -5.26 -18.44
N LEU A 111 13.08 -4.42 -17.56
CA LEU A 111 13.02 -2.97 -17.77
C LEU A 111 14.40 -2.33 -17.81
N LYS A 112 15.40 -2.80 -17.05
CA LYS A 112 16.80 -2.35 -17.09
C LYS A 112 17.42 -2.45 -18.49
N GLN A 113 16.99 -3.42 -19.29
CA GLN A 113 17.47 -3.60 -20.67
C GLN A 113 17.03 -2.45 -21.59
N ILE A 114 15.84 -1.90 -21.34
CA ILE A 114 15.21 -0.83 -22.13
C ILE A 114 15.57 0.55 -21.53
N TYR A 115 15.63 0.61 -20.20
CA TYR A 115 15.89 1.81 -19.41
C TYR A 115 17.06 1.56 -18.45
N PRO A 116 18.32 1.68 -18.89
CA PRO A 116 19.50 1.37 -18.07
C PRO A 116 19.57 2.17 -16.75
N ASP A 117 19.05 3.39 -16.77
CA ASP A 117 19.03 4.31 -15.63
C ASP A 117 17.76 4.22 -14.78
N ILE A 118 16.90 3.23 -15.03
CA ILE A 118 15.70 3.02 -14.22
C ILE A 118 16.05 2.83 -12.74
N VAL A 119 15.24 3.40 -11.86
CA VAL A 119 15.39 3.18 -10.43
C VAL A 119 14.05 2.84 -9.77
N TYR A 120 14.08 1.92 -8.84
CA TYR A 120 12.99 1.59 -7.95
C TYR A 120 13.31 2.02 -6.52
N ILE A 121 12.50 2.89 -5.98
CA ILE A 121 12.62 3.47 -4.65
C ILE A 121 11.64 2.76 -3.72
N CYS A 122 12.15 2.08 -2.71
CA CYS A 122 11.37 1.35 -1.73
C CYS A 122 11.43 2.07 -0.40
N ILE A 123 10.30 2.56 0.10
CA ILE A 123 10.21 3.23 1.40
C ILE A 123 9.36 2.38 2.35
N GLY A 124 9.98 1.94 3.44
CA GLY A 124 9.32 1.15 4.48
C GLY A 124 10.21 0.09 5.10
N TYR A 125 9.59 -0.85 5.80
CA TYR A 125 10.23 -2.00 6.44
C TYR A 125 9.25 -3.15 6.59
N GLY A 126 9.71 -4.35 6.90
CA GLY A 126 8.85 -5.51 7.15
C GLY A 126 9.56 -6.83 6.97
N ASP A 127 8.81 -7.93 7.15
CA ASP A 127 9.35 -9.29 7.21
C ASP A 127 9.99 -9.77 5.90
N GLU A 128 9.59 -9.19 4.76
CA GLU A 128 10.14 -9.56 3.45
C GLU A 128 11.36 -8.70 3.04
N GLU A 129 11.82 -7.78 3.87
CA GLU A 129 12.89 -6.84 3.51
C GLU A 129 14.17 -7.54 3.07
N GLU A 130 14.64 -8.52 3.85
CA GLU A 130 15.88 -9.26 3.54
C GLU A 130 15.71 -10.13 2.29
N ASN A 131 14.56 -10.81 2.14
CA ASN A 131 14.28 -11.61 0.95
C ASN A 131 14.31 -10.75 -0.33
N ILE A 132 13.77 -9.52 -0.27
CA ILE A 132 13.79 -8.61 -1.41
C ILE A 132 15.22 -8.11 -1.69
N LYS A 133 16.02 -7.81 -0.67
CA LYS A 133 17.42 -7.41 -0.84
C LYS A 133 18.28 -8.53 -1.45
N GLU A 134 18.05 -9.77 -1.03
CA GLU A 134 18.71 -10.95 -1.62
C GLU A 134 18.34 -11.10 -3.10
N LEU A 135 17.06 -11.04 -3.43
CA LEU A 135 16.59 -11.09 -4.81
C LEU A 135 17.19 -9.98 -5.69
N VAL A 136 17.31 -8.75 -5.15
CA VAL A 136 17.96 -7.63 -5.85
C VAL A 136 19.42 -7.94 -6.17
N LYS A 137 20.15 -8.59 -5.26
CA LYS A 137 21.55 -9.01 -5.49
C LYS A 137 21.62 -10.14 -6.52
N GLU A 138 20.80 -11.17 -6.38
CA GLU A 138 20.74 -12.32 -7.30
C GLU A 138 20.47 -11.92 -8.74
N LEU A 139 19.65 -10.88 -8.93
CA LEU A 139 19.29 -10.35 -10.26
C LEU A 139 20.22 -9.25 -10.77
N ASP A 140 21.32 -8.95 -10.05
CA ASP A 140 22.27 -7.86 -10.37
C ASP A 140 21.56 -6.50 -10.54
N LEU A 141 20.66 -6.16 -9.61
CA LEU A 141 19.87 -4.93 -9.63
C LEU A 141 20.25 -3.94 -8.52
N SER A 142 21.41 -4.11 -7.87
CA SER A 142 21.83 -3.29 -6.73
C SER A 142 21.94 -1.79 -7.05
N SER A 143 22.23 -1.43 -8.30
CA SER A 143 22.29 -0.04 -8.79
C SER A 143 20.91 0.53 -9.20
N GLN A 144 19.90 -0.32 -9.33
CA GLN A 144 18.54 0.05 -9.73
C GLN A 144 17.55 0.09 -8.56
N VAL A 145 17.92 -0.35 -7.36
CA VAL A 145 16.99 -0.37 -6.21
C VAL A 145 17.57 0.41 -5.04
N MET A 146 16.77 1.33 -4.51
CA MET A 146 17.10 2.12 -3.33
C MET A 146 16.13 1.79 -2.20
N PHE A 147 16.66 1.43 -1.02
CA PHE A 147 15.87 1.15 0.17
C PHE A 147 15.97 2.29 1.16
N PHE A 148 14.82 2.74 1.66
CA PHE A 148 14.73 3.77 2.67
C PHE A 148 13.89 3.28 3.84
N LYS A 149 14.40 3.50 5.05
CA LYS A 149 13.73 3.17 6.30
C LYS A 149 13.84 4.35 7.26
N ASP A 150 12.79 4.58 8.02
CA ASP A 150 12.73 5.59 9.08
C ASP A 150 13.16 7.01 8.62
N ILE A 151 12.76 7.37 7.39
CA ILE A 151 13.04 8.70 6.83
C ILE A 151 12.01 9.73 7.27
N SER A 152 12.39 11.01 7.23
CA SER A 152 11.47 12.11 7.53
C SER A 152 10.33 12.21 6.50
N VAL A 153 9.21 12.79 6.93
CA VAL A 153 8.07 13.07 6.05
C VAL A 153 8.48 13.94 4.87
N ASP A 154 9.31 14.97 5.11
CA ASP A 154 9.83 15.85 4.05
C ASP A 154 10.59 15.09 2.97
N LEU A 155 11.45 14.15 3.38
CA LEU A 155 12.21 13.34 2.44
C LEU A 155 11.29 12.37 1.67
N LYS A 156 10.33 11.72 2.35
CA LYS A 156 9.31 10.89 1.70
C LYS A 156 8.53 11.68 0.65
N ASN A 157 8.05 12.86 1.00
CA ASN A 157 7.25 13.70 0.11
C ASN A 157 8.08 14.18 -1.09
N SER A 158 9.36 14.54 -0.88
CA SER A 158 10.27 14.92 -1.96
C SER A 158 10.57 13.75 -2.90
N LEU A 159 10.72 12.51 -2.38
CA LEU A 159 10.89 11.31 -3.19
C LEU A 159 9.64 11.01 -4.02
N LEU A 160 8.44 11.13 -3.44
CA LEU A 160 7.18 11.01 -4.17
C LEU A 160 7.11 12.04 -5.30
N ALA A 161 7.29 13.32 -4.98
CA ALA A 161 7.20 14.41 -5.96
C ALA A 161 8.22 14.31 -7.12
N LYS A 162 9.35 13.63 -6.91
CA LYS A 162 10.38 13.44 -7.94
C LYS A 162 10.34 12.07 -8.61
N SER A 163 9.35 11.24 -8.29
CA SER A 163 9.11 9.96 -8.96
C SER A 163 8.21 10.12 -10.18
N ASN A 164 8.21 9.12 -11.06
CA ASN A 164 7.39 9.12 -12.28
C ASN A 164 6.18 8.19 -12.16
N ILE A 165 6.31 7.10 -11.40
CA ILE A 165 5.27 6.08 -11.26
C ILE A 165 5.24 5.57 -9.83
N PHE A 166 4.09 5.66 -9.17
CA PHE A 166 3.83 4.92 -7.95
C PHE A 166 3.42 3.49 -8.30
N VAL A 167 4.13 2.50 -7.78
CA VAL A 167 3.87 1.10 -8.09
C VAL A 167 3.72 0.26 -6.82
N MET A 168 2.56 -0.37 -6.62
CA MET A 168 2.30 -1.25 -5.48
C MET A 168 1.30 -2.34 -5.91
N PRO A 169 1.73 -3.38 -6.65
CA PRO A 169 0.86 -4.40 -7.22
C PRO A 169 0.39 -5.40 -6.16
N SER A 170 -0.34 -4.89 -5.16
CA SER A 170 -0.83 -5.66 -4.03
C SER A 170 -1.67 -6.85 -4.46
N ILE A 171 -1.45 -7.99 -3.81
CA ILE A 171 -2.18 -9.25 -4.02
C ILE A 171 -2.95 -9.64 -2.76
N ILE A 172 -3.89 -10.55 -2.91
CA ILE A 172 -4.49 -11.24 -1.76
C ILE A 172 -3.47 -12.26 -1.26
N HIS A 173 -3.05 -12.13 0.00
CA HIS A 173 -2.18 -13.11 0.64
C HIS A 173 -2.83 -13.62 1.93
N LYS A 174 -3.23 -14.90 1.93
CA LYS A 174 -4.01 -15.52 3.01
C LYS A 174 -5.30 -14.71 3.27
N THR A 175 -5.45 -14.16 4.48
CA THR A 175 -6.58 -13.30 4.84
C THR A 175 -6.31 -11.81 4.62
N SER A 176 -5.06 -11.44 4.24
CA SER A 176 -4.67 -10.05 4.06
C SER A 176 -5.04 -9.55 2.67
N VAL A 177 -5.76 -8.45 2.62
CA VAL A 177 -6.21 -7.76 1.39
C VAL A 177 -5.86 -6.28 1.46
N GLU A 178 -5.74 -5.62 0.31
CA GLU A 178 -5.67 -4.17 0.21
C GLU A 178 -7.10 -3.62 0.24
N GLY A 179 -7.52 -3.10 1.39
CA GLY A 179 -8.89 -2.63 1.55
C GLY A 179 -9.16 -1.29 0.84
N PHE A 180 -8.20 -0.38 0.84
CA PHE A 180 -8.34 0.94 0.22
C PHE A 180 -7.06 1.41 -0.50
N GLY A 181 -5.91 1.30 0.19
CA GLY A 181 -4.63 1.73 -0.36
C GLY A 181 -4.36 3.23 -0.19
N ILE A 182 -4.30 3.70 1.06
CA ILE A 182 -4.00 5.11 1.39
C ILE A 182 -2.76 5.62 0.65
N ALA A 183 -1.72 4.79 0.51
CA ALA A 183 -0.49 5.16 -0.17
C ALA A 183 -0.67 5.56 -1.65
N TYR A 184 -1.67 5.01 -2.35
CA TYR A 184 -2.02 5.47 -3.70
C TYR A 184 -2.60 6.89 -3.70
N VAL A 185 -3.43 7.20 -2.70
CA VAL A 185 -4.03 8.55 -2.58
C VAL A 185 -2.96 9.56 -2.19
N GLU A 186 -2.02 9.20 -1.29
CA GLU A 186 -0.86 10.03 -0.98
C GLU A 186 0.00 10.30 -2.22
N ALA A 187 0.28 9.27 -3.01
CA ALA A 187 1.06 9.40 -4.25
C ALA A 187 0.35 10.29 -5.29
N ALA A 188 -0.97 10.10 -5.47
CA ALA A 188 -1.77 10.89 -6.39
C ALA A 188 -1.74 12.41 -6.11
N GLN A 189 -1.47 12.83 -4.87
CA GLN A 189 -1.29 14.25 -4.54
C GLN A 189 -0.03 14.87 -5.19
N TYR A 190 0.92 14.02 -5.61
CA TYR A 190 2.15 14.40 -6.32
C TYR A 190 2.08 14.09 -7.82
N CYS A 191 0.87 13.82 -8.34
CA CYS A 191 0.62 13.51 -9.76
C CYS A 191 1.34 12.27 -10.29
N ILE A 192 1.54 11.25 -9.44
CA ILE A 192 2.18 9.97 -9.79
C ILE A 192 1.29 8.76 -9.45
#